data_f7f3f890e8cd2fceb81f81aecb39fb4a
#
_entry.id   f7f3f890e8cd2fceb81f81aecb39fb4a
#
_cell.length_a   1.000
_cell.length_b   1.000
_cell.length_c   1.000
_cell.angle_alpha   90.00
_cell.angle_beta   90.00
_cell.angle_gamma   90.00
#
_symmetry.space_group_name_H-M   'P 1'
#
loop_
_entity.id
_entity.type
_entity.pdbx_description
1 polymer ?
#
loop_
_entity_poly.entity_id
_entity_poly.type
_entity_poly.pdbx_seq_one_letter_code
_entity_poly.pdbx_strand_id
1 'polypeptide(L)'
;QPESSAASDVYKRQGNIISDIKVPIAYGPRQKFLARITQQAELNKATQITLPRMSFEITNISYDSTRKAGITQTFKAKDVNNQQMKKVFMPVPYNLGFDLNILVKQQDDGLQILEQILPFFQPGFNISIDLVKSIGEKRDIPMVLQNISQQDDYEGDFSTRRALIYTLSFTAKTFFFNHIAQT
;
A
#
# COMPACT_ATOMS: atom_id res chain seq x y z
N GLN A 1 7.60 -16.36 8.00
CA GLN A 1 6.95 -15.08 7.68
C GLN A 1 7.69 -14.47 6.50
N PRO A 2 7.02 -14.09 5.41
CA PRO A 2 7.68 -13.31 4.39
C PRO A 2 7.98 -11.94 5.00
N GLU A 3 9.25 -11.64 5.16
CA GLU A 3 9.70 -10.29 5.46
C GLU A 3 9.19 -9.40 4.30
N SER A 4 8.37 -8.41 4.64
CA SER A 4 8.01 -7.38 3.69
C SER A 4 9.32 -6.71 3.26
N SER A 5 9.72 -6.90 2.01
CA SER A 5 10.90 -6.23 1.48
C SER A 5 10.63 -4.73 1.56
N ALA A 6 11.19 -4.09 2.57
CA ALA A 6 11.24 -2.65 2.61
C ALA A 6 11.96 -2.19 1.33
N ALA A 7 11.37 -1.24 0.62
CA ALA A 7 12.00 -0.66 -0.56
C ALA A 7 13.40 -0.18 -0.14
N SER A 8 14.44 -0.73 -0.78
CA SER A 8 15.81 -0.29 -0.54
C SER A 8 16.10 0.84 -1.50
N ASP A 9 16.44 2.00 -0.96
CA ASP A 9 16.93 3.11 -1.73
C ASP A 9 18.39 2.88 -2.09
N VAL A 10 18.66 2.77 -3.39
CA VAL A 10 19.99 2.54 -3.91
C VAL A 10 20.48 3.82 -4.57
N TYR A 11 21.39 4.52 -3.91
CA TYR A 11 22.05 5.69 -4.53
C TYR A 11 22.99 5.23 -5.65
N LYS A 12 22.63 5.59 -6.90
CA LYS A 12 23.44 5.29 -8.07
C LYS A 12 24.08 6.56 -8.60
N ARG A 13 25.39 6.59 -8.69
CA ARG A 13 26.15 7.60 -9.42
C ARG A 13 26.96 6.92 -10.52
N GLN A 14 26.72 7.29 -11.79
CA GLN A 14 27.41 6.72 -12.96
C GLN A 14 27.30 5.18 -13.06
N GLY A 15 26.12 4.63 -12.65
CA GLY A 15 25.89 3.18 -12.70
C GLY A 15 26.39 2.38 -11.51
N ASN A 16 27.18 2.96 -10.63
CA ASN A 16 27.68 2.28 -9.42
C ASN A 16 26.78 2.58 -8.21
N ILE A 17 26.47 1.54 -7.42
CA ILE A 17 25.78 1.69 -6.13
C ILE A 17 26.75 2.33 -5.14
N ILE A 18 26.40 3.52 -4.63
CA ILE A 18 27.23 4.23 -3.65
C ILE A 18 26.80 3.89 -2.24
N SER A 19 25.51 3.84 -1.99
CA SER A 19 24.94 3.42 -0.71
C SER A 19 23.58 2.80 -0.90
N ASP A 20 23.21 1.90 0.00
CA ASP A 20 21.92 1.25 0.07
C ASP A 20 21.25 1.63 1.40
N ILE A 21 20.22 2.46 1.35
CA ILE A 21 19.48 2.90 2.54
C ILE A 21 18.11 2.24 2.53
N LYS A 22 17.88 1.40 3.53
CA LYS A 22 16.59 0.74 3.71
C LYS A 22 15.59 1.72 4.34
N VAL A 23 14.58 2.14 3.57
CA VAL A 23 13.52 3.04 4.04
C VAL A 23 12.43 2.23 4.74
N PRO A 24 12.17 2.45 6.05
CA PRO A 24 11.15 1.70 6.77
C PRO A 24 9.74 2.12 6.34
N ILE A 25 8.86 1.12 6.14
CA ILE A 25 7.45 1.31 5.86
C ILE A 25 6.60 0.81 7.03
N ALA A 26 5.55 1.56 7.39
CA ALA A 26 4.63 1.17 8.45
C ALA A 26 3.18 1.54 8.11
N TYR A 27 2.23 0.72 8.59
CA TYR A 27 0.81 1.04 8.48
C TYR A 27 0.43 2.14 9.48
N GLY A 28 -0.25 3.15 9.01
CA GLY A 28 -0.81 4.21 9.83
C GLY A 28 -1.01 5.53 9.11
N PRO A 29 -1.90 6.38 9.63
CA PRO A 29 -2.20 7.66 9.03
C PRO A 29 -0.99 8.60 9.07
N ARG A 30 -0.83 9.41 8.02
CA ARG A 30 0.22 10.41 7.86
C ARG A 30 0.40 11.28 9.11
N GLN A 31 -0.69 11.75 9.69
CA GLN A 31 -0.71 12.65 10.85
C GLN A 31 -0.02 12.03 12.08
N LYS A 32 -0.14 10.72 12.29
CA LYS A 32 0.52 10.01 13.39
C LYS A 32 2.05 10.09 13.29
N PHE A 33 2.58 10.02 12.08
CA PHE A 33 4.02 10.10 11.84
C PHE A 33 4.52 11.53 11.95
N LEU A 34 3.77 12.51 11.46
CA LEU A 34 4.08 13.93 11.62
C LEU A 34 4.11 14.33 13.09
N ALA A 35 3.11 13.95 13.87
CA ALA A 35 3.07 14.24 15.30
C ALA A 35 4.29 13.67 16.04
N ARG A 36 4.79 12.50 15.62
CA ARG A 36 5.99 11.89 16.22
C ARG A 36 7.31 12.57 15.81
N ILE A 37 7.35 13.23 14.67
CA ILE A 37 8.50 14.03 14.24
C ILE A 37 8.61 15.28 15.12
N THR A 38 7.46 15.87 15.52
CA THR A 38 7.38 17.08 16.36
C THR A 38 7.56 16.81 17.84
N GLN A 39 7.23 15.60 18.32
CA GLN A 39 7.46 15.28 19.71
C GLN A 39 8.97 15.35 19.97
N GLN A 40 9.41 16.44 20.57
CA GLN A 40 10.74 16.56 21.15
C GLN A 40 10.92 15.35 22.06
N ALA A 41 12.04 14.67 21.90
CA ALA A 41 12.40 13.57 22.76
C ALA A 41 12.33 14.04 24.22
N GLU A 42 11.31 13.65 24.95
CA GLU A 42 11.38 13.66 26.41
C GLU A 42 12.66 12.89 26.78
N LEU A 43 13.49 13.48 27.58
CA LEU A 43 14.84 13.05 27.95
C LEU A 43 15.00 11.58 28.33
N ASN A 44 13.90 10.82 28.48
CA ASN A 44 13.89 9.40 28.89
C ASN A 44 13.33 8.42 27.84
N LYS A 45 12.91 8.85 26.65
CA LYS A 45 12.45 7.94 25.58
C LYS A 45 13.00 8.40 24.24
N ALA A 46 14.10 7.82 23.83
CA ALA A 46 14.69 7.99 22.51
C ALA A 46 13.81 7.33 21.41
N THR A 47 12.67 7.92 21.09
CA THR A 47 11.84 7.51 19.95
C THR A 47 11.76 8.64 18.92
N GLN A 48 12.92 9.16 18.52
CA GLN A 48 13.01 10.05 17.39
C GLN A 48 12.81 9.21 16.11
N ILE A 49 11.79 9.55 15.33
CA ILE A 49 11.58 8.91 14.03
C ILE A 49 12.60 9.49 13.06
N THR A 50 13.44 8.64 12.52
CA THR A 50 14.40 9.01 11.48
C THR A 50 13.69 9.12 10.13
N LEU A 51 13.99 10.17 9.36
CA LEU A 51 13.64 10.32 7.96
C LEU A 51 14.83 9.85 7.08
N PRO A 52 14.61 9.28 5.91
CA PRO A 52 13.34 9.03 5.21
C PRO A 52 12.50 7.92 5.82
N ARG A 53 11.17 8.01 5.67
CA ARG A 53 10.22 7.00 6.15
C ARG A 53 8.99 6.94 5.25
N MET A 54 8.38 5.76 5.15
CA MET A 54 7.13 5.56 4.44
C MET A 54 6.01 5.12 5.40
N SER A 55 4.78 5.57 5.12
CA SER A 55 3.58 5.08 5.77
C SER A 55 2.50 4.80 4.73
N PHE A 56 1.66 3.81 4.99
CA PHE A 56 0.51 3.54 4.14
C PHE A 56 -0.76 3.41 4.96
N GLU A 57 -1.87 3.77 4.36
CA GLU A 57 -3.19 3.69 4.98
C GLU A 57 -4.26 3.36 3.95
N ILE A 58 -5.35 2.71 4.39
CA ILE A 58 -6.55 2.51 3.59
C ILE A 58 -7.40 3.75 3.76
N THR A 59 -7.68 4.47 2.66
CA THR A 59 -8.41 5.74 2.68
C THR A 59 -9.87 5.57 2.31
N ASN A 60 -10.19 4.60 1.45
CA ASN A 60 -11.54 4.41 0.97
C ASN A 60 -11.84 2.94 0.65
N ILE A 61 -13.10 2.54 0.88
CA ILE A 61 -13.66 1.27 0.43
C ILE A 61 -14.98 1.59 -0.25
N SER A 62 -15.05 1.36 -1.57
CA SER A 62 -16.25 1.65 -2.36
C SER A 62 -16.71 0.45 -3.16
N TYR A 63 -18.03 0.28 -3.26
CA TYR A 63 -18.63 -0.76 -4.09
C TYR A 63 -18.50 -0.40 -5.57
N ASP A 64 -18.14 -1.39 -6.39
CA ASP A 64 -18.03 -1.22 -7.84
C ASP A 64 -19.24 -1.82 -8.57
N SER A 65 -20.21 -0.97 -8.90
CA SER A 65 -21.42 -1.39 -9.61
C SER A 65 -21.18 -1.84 -11.05
N THR A 66 -20.06 -1.43 -11.66
CA THR A 66 -19.77 -1.76 -13.08
C THR A 66 -19.33 -3.22 -13.24
N ARG A 67 -18.73 -3.81 -12.21
CA ARG A 67 -18.27 -5.21 -12.19
C ARG A 67 -19.25 -6.15 -11.49
N LYS A 68 -20.45 -5.67 -11.15
CA LYS A 68 -21.46 -6.45 -10.42
C LYS A 68 -21.89 -7.69 -11.21
N ALA A 69 -21.83 -8.86 -10.56
CA ALA A 69 -22.49 -10.07 -11.02
C ALA A 69 -23.91 -10.18 -10.43
N GLY A 70 -24.78 -10.97 -11.05
CA GLY A 70 -26.13 -11.23 -10.52
C GLY A 70 -26.07 -11.87 -9.13
N ILE A 71 -26.95 -11.46 -8.21
CA ILE A 71 -26.97 -11.92 -6.81
C ILE A 71 -27.19 -13.45 -6.72
N THR A 72 -27.93 -14.02 -7.65
CA THR A 72 -28.25 -15.46 -7.70
C THR A 72 -27.19 -16.27 -8.44
N GLN A 73 -26.22 -15.64 -9.09
CA GLN A 73 -25.17 -16.33 -9.82
C GLN A 73 -24.25 -17.06 -8.86
N THR A 74 -23.99 -18.32 -9.18
CA THR A 74 -23.11 -19.19 -8.42
C THR A 74 -22.19 -19.95 -9.37
N PHE A 75 -21.02 -20.31 -8.89
CA PHE A 75 -20.12 -21.23 -9.60
C PHE A 75 -19.79 -22.44 -8.70
N LYS A 76 -19.39 -23.52 -9.34
CA LYS A 76 -18.97 -24.72 -8.62
C LYS A 76 -17.43 -24.70 -8.49
N ALA A 77 -16.94 -24.80 -7.27
CA ALA A 77 -15.53 -24.92 -6.99
C ALA A 77 -15.23 -26.22 -6.27
N LYS A 78 -14.06 -26.80 -6.53
CA LYS A 78 -13.59 -28.02 -5.86
C LYS A 78 -12.92 -27.62 -4.55
N ASP A 79 -13.31 -28.24 -3.45
CA ASP A 79 -12.63 -28.09 -2.17
C ASP A 79 -11.23 -28.70 -2.24
N VAL A 80 -10.21 -27.95 -1.82
CA VAL A 80 -8.81 -28.39 -1.83
C VAL A 80 -8.58 -29.59 -0.88
N ASN A 81 -9.28 -29.61 0.25
CA ASN A 81 -9.08 -30.62 1.29
C ASN A 81 -9.88 -31.90 1.03
N ASN A 82 -11.17 -31.79 0.69
CA ASN A 82 -12.08 -32.94 0.62
C ASN A 82 -12.41 -33.35 -0.81
N GLN A 83 -11.91 -32.65 -1.81
CA GLN A 83 -12.20 -32.86 -3.24
C GLN A 83 -13.69 -32.82 -3.62
N GLN A 84 -14.56 -32.39 -2.71
CA GLN A 84 -15.98 -32.24 -2.94
C GLN A 84 -16.28 -30.94 -3.70
N MET A 85 -17.35 -30.98 -4.52
CA MET A 85 -17.82 -29.80 -5.24
C MET A 85 -18.65 -28.93 -4.33
N LYS A 86 -18.20 -27.70 -4.09
CA LYS A 86 -18.94 -26.68 -3.31
C LYS A 86 -19.58 -25.66 -4.24
N LYS A 87 -20.78 -25.22 -3.91
CA LYS A 87 -21.47 -24.15 -4.58
C LYS A 87 -21.07 -22.82 -3.92
N VAL A 88 -20.50 -21.91 -4.69
CA VAL A 88 -20.02 -20.63 -4.21
C VAL A 88 -20.76 -19.51 -4.91
N PHE A 89 -21.24 -18.53 -4.17
CA PHE A 89 -21.83 -17.32 -4.76
C PHE A 89 -20.76 -16.46 -5.42
N MET A 90 -21.12 -15.77 -6.48
CA MET A 90 -20.19 -14.85 -7.14
C MET A 90 -19.73 -13.76 -6.17
N PRO A 91 -18.43 -13.44 -6.16
CA PRO A 91 -17.91 -12.45 -5.25
C PRO A 91 -18.37 -11.04 -5.59
N VAL A 92 -18.46 -10.20 -4.58
CA VAL A 92 -18.88 -8.81 -4.69
C VAL A 92 -17.65 -7.93 -4.98
N PRO A 93 -17.67 -7.13 -6.06
CA PRO A 93 -16.55 -6.28 -6.43
C PRO A 93 -16.49 -5.01 -5.56
N TYR A 94 -15.29 -4.70 -5.06
CA TYR A 94 -15.00 -3.48 -4.32
C TYR A 94 -13.70 -2.85 -4.82
N ASN A 95 -13.64 -1.54 -4.72
CA ASN A 95 -12.43 -0.77 -4.92
C ASN A 95 -11.90 -0.34 -3.55
N LEU A 96 -10.63 -0.63 -3.29
CA LEU A 96 -9.91 -0.19 -2.10
C LEU A 96 -8.97 0.94 -2.47
N GLY A 97 -9.14 2.11 -1.84
CA GLY A 97 -8.20 3.23 -1.95
C GLY A 97 -7.09 3.09 -0.91
N PHE A 98 -5.85 3.29 -1.35
CA PHE A 98 -4.67 3.29 -0.49
C PHE A 98 -3.86 4.55 -0.74
N ASP A 99 -3.37 5.16 0.32
CA ASP A 99 -2.39 6.22 0.23
C ASP A 99 -1.05 5.74 0.79
N LEU A 100 0.00 5.89 -0.01
CA LEU A 100 1.37 5.72 0.40
C LEU A 100 1.98 7.10 0.61
N ASN A 101 2.35 7.41 1.83
CA ASN A 101 2.98 8.66 2.20
C ASN A 101 4.48 8.45 2.41
N ILE A 102 5.29 9.20 1.68
CA ILE A 102 6.75 9.20 1.76
C ILE A 102 7.16 10.50 2.45
N LEU A 103 7.76 10.37 3.63
CA LEU A 103 8.21 11.50 4.43
C LEU A 103 9.74 11.58 4.34
N VAL A 104 10.23 12.71 3.83
CA VAL A 104 11.66 12.97 3.64
C VAL A 104 12.03 14.37 4.16
N LYS A 105 13.30 14.57 4.43
CA LYS A 105 13.84 15.89 4.80
C LYS A 105 14.33 16.65 3.58
N GLN A 106 14.93 15.95 2.64
CA GLN A 106 15.49 16.52 1.41
C GLN A 106 14.68 16.06 0.20
N GLN A 107 14.57 16.93 -0.80
CA GLN A 107 13.82 16.64 -2.02
C GLN A 107 14.48 15.51 -2.83
N ASP A 108 15.80 15.47 -2.86
CA ASP A 108 16.56 14.46 -3.61
C ASP A 108 16.25 13.03 -3.12
N ASP A 109 16.15 12.83 -1.81
CA ASP A 109 15.78 11.54 -1.21
C ASP A 109 14.38 11.11 -1.67
N GLY A 110 13.44 12.07 -1.66
CA GLY A 110 12.06 11.82 -2.10
C GLY A 110 11.97 11.42 -3.57
N LEU A 111 12.69 12.13 -4.43
CA LEU A 111 12.71 11.84 -5.87
C LEU A 111 13.36 10.49 -6.17
N GLN A 112 14.41 10.12 -5.46
CA GLN A 112 15.05 8.80 -5.60
C GLN A 112 14.10 7.66 -5.19
N ILE A 113 13.35 7.82 -4.11
CA ILE A 113 12.34 6.84 -3.70
C ILE A 113 11.25 6.73 -4.76
N LEU A 114 10.76 7.86 -5.28
CA LEU A 114 9.76 7.88 -6.35
C LEU A 114 10.26 7.20 -7.63
N GLU A 115 11.51 7.46 -8.03
CA GLU A 115 12.13 6.85 -9.21
C GLU A 115 12.19 5.32 -9.10
N GLN A 116 12.27 4.76 -7.90
CA GLN A 116 12.23 3.32 -7.70
C GLN A 116 10.81 2.74 -7.69
N ILE A 117 9.82 3.50 -7.25
CA ILE A 117 8.43 3.02 -7.14
C ILE A 117 7.69 3.13 -8.47
N LEU A 118 7.80 4.28 -9.14
CA LEU A 118 6.98 4.61 -10.30
C LEU A 118 7.12 3.65 -11.50
N PRO A 119 8.31 3.11 -11.82
CA PRO A 119 8.43 2.19 -12.95
C PRO A 119 7.62 0.90 -12.84
N PHE A 120 7.23 0.50 -11.62
CA PHE A 120 6.36 -0.67 -11.41
C PHE A 120 4.90 -0.41 -11.80
N PHE A 121 4.49 0.86 -11.89
CA PHE A 121 3.11 1.26 -12.19
C PHE A 121 2.99 1.83 -13.61
N GLN A 122 2.76 0.94 -14.60
CA GLN A 122 2.59 1.33 -16.02
C GLN A 122 1.23 0.87 -16.60
N PRO A 123 0.13 1.53 -16.33
CA PRO A 123 -0.26 2.36 -15.17
C PRO A 123 -0.64 1.53 -13.95
N GLY A 124 -0.65 0.19 -14.04
CA GLY A 124 -1.08 -0.71 -12.98
C GLY A 124 -0.10 -1.82 -12.69
N PHE A 125 -0.12 -2.29 -11.47
CA PHE A 125 0.62 -3.45 -10.99
C PHE A 125 -0.36 -4.53 -10.53
N ASN A 126 -0.20 -5.77 -10.98
CA ASN A 126 -1.07 -6.88 -10.61
C ASN A 126 -0.48 -7.67 -9.45
N ILE A 127 -1.28 -7.85 -8.41
CA ILE A 127 -0.93 -8.66 -7.24
C ILE A 127 -1.81 -9.91 -7.24
N SER A 128 -1.20 -11.09 -7.30
CA SER A 128 -1.92 -12.36 -7.17
C SER A 128 -2.16 -12.68 -5.70
N ILE A 129 -3.42 -12.75 -5.29
CA ILE A 129 -3.81 -13.02 -3.90
C ILE A 129 -4.69 -14.25 -3.83
N ASP A 130 -4.43 -15.11 -2.84
CA ASP A 130 -5.30 -16.22 -2.48
C ASP A 130 -6.51 -15.68 -1.70
N LEU A 131 -7.62 -15.42 -2.38
CA LEU A 131 -8.81 -14.83 -1.75
C LEU A 131 -9.57 -15.83 -0.89
N VAL A 132 -9.65 -17.10 -1.33
CA VAL A 132 -10.32 -18.16 -0.57
C VAL A 132 -9.48 -19.43 -0.60
N LYS A 133 -8.74 -19.68 0.47
CA LYS A 133 -7.83 -20.82 0.58
C LYS A 133 -8.53 -22.18 0.48
N SER A 134 -9.77 -22.30 0.98
CA SER A 134 -10.52 -23.57 1.00
C SER A 134 -10.87 -24.09 -0.40
N ILE A 135 -11.02 -23.23 -1.39
CA ILE A 135 -11.34 -23.58 -2.78
C ILE A 135 -10.15 -23.30 -3.74
N GLY A 136 -9.01 -22.84 -3.21
CA GLY A 136 -7.83 -22.52 -4.01
C GLY A 136 -8.05 -21.36 -4.98
N GLU A 137 -8.97 -20.46 -4.68
CA GLU A 137 -9.29 -19.33 -5.57
C GLU A 137 -8.21 -18.25 -5.47
N LYS A 138 -7.41 -18.16 -6.52
CA LYS A 138 -6.40 -17.11 -6.72
C LYS A 138 -6.92 -16.10 -7.73
N ARG A 139 -6.75 -14.82 -7.42
CA ARG A 139 -7.08 -13.76 -8.36
C ARG A 139 -6.00 -12.70 -8.41
N ASP A 140 -5.80 -12.17 -9.59
CA ASP A 140 -4.96 -11.03 -9.82
C ASP A 140 -5.76 -9.76 -9.53
N ILE A 141 -5.26 -9.00 -8.57
CA ILE A 141 -5.84 -7.72 -8.16
C ILE A 141 -5.01 -6.61 -8.79
N PRO A 142 -5.56 -5.88 -9.77
CA PRO A 142 -4.88 -4.74 -10.32
C PRO A 142 -4.87 -3.59 -9.31
N MET A 143 -3.69 -3.08 -9.04
CA MET A 143 -3.45 -1.87 -8.26
C MET A 143 -3.00 -0.76 -9.22
N VAL A 144 -3.77 0.30 -9.31
CA VAL A 144 -3.54 1.41 -10.24
C VAL A 144 -3.17 2.67 -9.47
N LEU A 145 -2.07 3.30 -9.86
CA LEU A 145 -1.69 4.61 -9.35
C LEU A 145 -2.62 5.68 -9.96
N GLN A 146 -3.30 6.44 -9.11
CA GLN A 146 -4.26 7.46 -9.51
C GLN A 146 -3.66 8.85 -9.54
N ASN A 147 -2.94 9.21 -8.48
CA ASN A 147 -2.42 10.56 -8.31
C ASN A 147 -1.15 10.56 -7.45
N ILE A 148 -0.32 11.57 -7.68
CA ILE A 148 0.83 11.89 -6.86
C ILE A 148 0.71 13.34 -6.45
N SER A 149 0.74 13.62 -5.16
CA SER A 149 0.76 14.96 -4.61
C SER A 149 1.98 15.18 -3.74
N GLN A 150 2.48 16.41 -3.76
CA GLN A 150 3.60 16.86 -2.94
C GLN A 150 3.10 17.94 -2.00
N GLN A 151 3.50 17.88 -0.74
CA GLN A 151 3.18 18.85 0.27
C GLN A 151 4.41 19.13 1.15
N ASP A 152 4.71 20.41 1.38
CA ASP A 152 5.69 20.83 2.36
C ASP A 152 5.02 21.04 3.72
N ASP A 153 5.63 20.52 4.77
CA ASP A 153 5.22 20.75 6.16
C ASP A 153 6.28 21.57 6.88
N TYR A 154 5.88 22.73 7.40
CA TYR A 154 6.75 23.69 8.08
C TYR A 154 6.42 23.74 9.57
N GLU A 155 7.41 24.00 10.40
CA GLU A 155 7.26 24.15 11.84
C GLU A 155 7.30 25.63 12.23
N GLY A 156 6.14 26.18 12.56
CA GLY A 156 5.98 27.54 13.13
C GLY A 156 6.30 28.70 12.21
N ASP A 157 7.40 28.64 11.48
CA ASP A 157 7.87 29.66 10.54
C ASP A 157 8.25 29.01 9.20
N PHE A 158 8.01 29.71 8.08
CA PHE A 158 8.35 29.25 6.73
C PHE A 158 9.84 29.07 6.49
N SER A 159 10.69 29.49 7.42
CA SER A 159 12.14 29.31 7.33
C SER A 159 12.59 27.89 7.65
N THR A 160 11.79 27.11 8.40
CA THR A 160 12.21 25.78 8.88
C THR A 160 11.27 24.70 8.35
N ARG A 161 11.68 24.03 7.26
CA ARG A 161 10.97 22.87 6.73
C ARG A 161 11.11 21.70 7.69
N ARG A 162 9.96 21.17 8.16
CA ARG A 162 9.90 20.03 9.03
C ARG A 162 9.99 18.71 8.28
N ALA A 163 9.18 18.56 7.23
CA ALA A 163 9.19 17.41 6.36
C ALA A 163 8.63 17.76 4.97
N LEU A 164 9.13 17.08 3.96
CA LEU A 164 8.55 17.05 2.63
C LEU A 164 7.79 15.72 2.48
N ILE A 165 6.53 15.80 2.04
CA ILE A 165 5.63 14.66 1.99
C ILE A 165 5.18 14.44 0.55
N TYR A 166 5.46 13.26 0.03
CA TYR A 166 4.86 12.78 -1.21
C TYR A 166 3.76 11.78 -0.87
N THR A 167 2.56 12.02 -1.38
CA THR A 167 1.42 11.11 -1.23
C THR A 167 1.07 10.52 -2.59
N LEU A 168 1.18 9.19 -2.69
CA LEU A 168 0.78 8.41 -3.86
C LEU A 168 -0.54 7.73 -3.53
N SER A 169 -1.58 8.06 -4.30
CA SER A 169 -2.91 7.48 -4.13
C SER A 169 -3.11 6.34 -5.13
N PHE A 170 -3.46 5.17 -4.61
CA PHE A 170 -3.68 3.95 -5.38
C PHE A 170 -5.12 3.47 -5.25
N THR A 171 -5.60 2.80 -6.30
CA THR A 171 -6.87 2.04 -6.25
C THR A 171 -6.61 0.58 -6.60
N ALA A 172 -6.97 -0.31 -5.69
CA ALA A 172 -6.95 -1.75 -5.90
C ALA A 172 -8.37 -2.26 -6.17
N LYS A 173 -8.56 -2.97 -7.28
CA LYS A 173 -9.85 -3.55 -7.68
C LYS A 173 -9.99 -4.97 -7.14
N THR A 174 -10.57 -5.13 -5.98
CA THR A 174 -10.69 -6.41 -5.28
C THR A 174 -12.10 -7.02 -5.34
N PHE A 175 -12.23 -8.19 -4.72
CA PHE A 175 -13.48 -8.91 -4.58
C PHE A 175 -13.62 -9.43 -3.16
N PHE A 176 -14.83 -9.31 -2.59
CA PHE A 176 -15.16 -9.95 -1.34
C PHE A 176 -16.08 -11.15 -1.59
N PHE A 177 -15.70 -12.29 -1.03
CA PHE A 177 -16.50 -13.51 -1.12
C PHE A 177 -17.47 -13.59 0.05
N ASN A 178 -18.67 -14.02 -0.25
CA ASN A 178 -19.67 -14.35 0.77
C ASN A 178 -19.35 -15.71 1.40
N HIS A 179 -20.05 -16.05 2.48
CA HIS A 179 -19.91 -17.34 3.15
C HIS A 179 -20.13 -18.49 2.15
N ILE A 180 -19.24 -19.50 2.18
CA ILE A 180 -19.40 -20.71 1.38
C ILE A 180 -20.46 -21.57 2.08
N ALA A 181 -21.59 -21.84 1.39
CA ALA A 181 -22.59 -22.72 1.91
C ALA A 181 -22.00 -24.13 2.04
N GLN A 182 -22.00 -24.66 3.26
CA GLN A 182 -21.76 -26.09 3.51
C GLN A 182 -23.06 -26.82 3.18
N THR A 183 -23.06 -27.59 2.13
CA THR A 183 -24.13 -28.57 1.84
C THR A 183 -23.83 -29.86 2.54
#